data_8daef8cdf3159fcc3f9c9bb66d5053d5
#
_entry.id   8daef8cdf3159fcc3f9c9bb66d5053d5
#
_cell.length_a   1.000
_cell.length_b   1.000
_cell.length_c   1.000
_cell.angle_alpha   90.00
_cell.angle_beta   90.00
_cell.angle_gamma   90.00
#
_symmetry.space_group_name_H-M   'P 1'
#
loop_
_entity.id
_entity.type
_entity.pdbx_description
1 polymer ?
#
loop_
_entity_poly.entity_id
_entity_poly.type
_entity_poly.pdbx_seq_one_letter_code
_entity_poly.pdbx_strand_id
1 'polypeptide(L)'
;MKRSLITLALLAAGIVSAQAQTVIKIGYATSATSHYGVGTNAFCDDVEKGTQGRYKCQQFPNSALGGEREMIEAVQLGTLDLVNTSTGPVGNFVPEVKIVDIPFLFRDYDHARKVMDGPIGQEILTKFPSKGLVALSWTENGFRHMTNNKRAIVKPEDASGLKMRTMENKVHMDGYRAFGIQPTPMAFPEVFGALQQGTVDGQENPIPVILASKFSQVQKHLSLTGHVYSPALLITSPRLMNKLSDADKKVFYEAAKHATVAQRKKVNDDENNGIAQLEKEGVSVVRRVDGTAFRGALRDTYANYAKEFGADNIKKIQDVK
;
A
#
# COMPACT_ATOMS: atom_id res chain seq x y z
N MET A 1 -27.26 81.17 2.65
CA MET A 1 -27.80 79.87 2.25
C MET A 1 -26.69 79.10 1.65
N LYS A 2 -26.00 78.19 2.42
CA LYS A 2 -24.93 77.30 1.94
C LYS A 2 -25.48 75.85 2.03
N ARG A 3 -25.67 75.21 0.86
CA ARG A 3 -26.11 73.81 0.76
C ARG A 3 -24.84 72.94 0.89
N SER A 4 -24.72 72.18 1.98
CA SER A 4 -23.73 71.11 2.14
C SER A 4 -24.17 69.87 1.41
N LEU A 5 -23.46 69.44 0.39
CA LEU A 5 -23.60 68.14 -0.24
C LEU A 5 -22.85 67.10 0.64
N ILE A 6 -23.56 66.19 1.24
CA ILE A 6 -22.99 65.03 1.91
C ILE A 6 -22.85 63.90 0.88
N THR A 7 -21.58 63.64 0.50
CA THR A 7 -21.25 62.54 -0.40
C THR A 7 -21.19 61.24 0.42
N LEU A 8 -22.19 60.38 0.23
CA LEU A 8 -22.25 59.05 0.84
C LEU A 8 -21.35 58.10 0.07
N ALA A 9 -20.14 57.86 0.58
CA ALA A 9 -19.25 56.82 0.04
C ALA A 9 -19.74 55.47 0.52
N LEU A 10 -20.36 54.70 -0.39
CA LEU A 10 -20.64 53.27 -0.16
C LEU A 10 -19.30 52.48 -0.14
N LEU A 11 -18.83 52.11 1.05
CA LEU A 11 -17.84 51.06 1.20
C LEU A 11 -18.50 49.72 0.81
N ALA A 12 -18.26 49.25 -0.38
CA ALA A 12 -18.50 47.88 -0.76
C ALA A 12 -17.43 47.00 -0.03
N ALA A 13 -17.73 46.66 1.22
CA ALA A 13 -16.96 45.62 1.92
C ALA A 13 -17.25 44.30 1.21
N GLY A 14 -16.34 43.86 0.36
CA GLY A 14 -16.36 42.53 -0.20
C GLY A 14 -16.35 41.51 0.95
N ILE A 15 -17.49 40.87 1.17
CA ILE A 15 -17.59 39.75 2.08
C ILE A 15 -16.79 38.62 1.43
N VAL A 16 -15.50 38.53 1.80
CA VAL A 16 -14.71 37.31 1.56
C VAL A 16 -15.35 36.24 2.42
N SER A 17 -16.27 35.47 1.84
CA SER A 17 -16.75 34.24 2.48
C SER A 17 -15.54 33.42 2.84
N ALA A 18 -15.16 33.42 4.10
CA ALA A 18 -14.20 32.46 4.63
C ALA A 18 -14.85 31.09 4.49
N GLN A 19 -14.55 30.42 3.38
CA GLN A 19 -15.02 29.06 3.13
C GLN A 19 -14.34 28.18 4.17
N ALA A 20 -15.13 27.59 5.08
CA ALA A 20 -14.60 26.75 6.15
C ALA A 20 -13.75 25.64 5.56
N GLN A 21 -12.48 25.59 5.97
CA GLN A 21 -11.55 24.57 5.53
C GLN A 21 -12.03 23.18 5.96
N THR A 22 -12.13 22.26 5.01
CA THR A 22 -12.52 20.86 5.25
C THR A 22 -11.28 20.03 5.54
N VAL A 23 -11.23 19.37 6.69
CA VAL A 23 -10.13 18.46 7.04
C VAL A 23 -10.42 17.09 6.44
N ILE A 24 -9.44 16.57 5.67
CA ILE A 24 -9.43 15.22 5.11
C ILE A 24 -8.52 14.35 5.98
N LYS A 25 -9.09 13.34 6.62
CA LYS A 25 -8.36 12.38 7.47
C LYS A 25 -7.82 11.24 6.64
N ILE A 26 -6.51 10.98 6.72
CA ILE A 26 -5.83 9.91 5.97
C ILE A 26 -5.05 9.03 6.93
N GLY A 27 -5.34 7.71 6.93
CA GLY A 27 -4.63 6.71 7.72
C GLY A 27 -3.69 5.84 6.87
N TYR A 28 -2.60 5.37 7.49
CA TYR A 28 -1.71 4.37 6.92
C TYR A 28 -0.88 3.66 8.00
N ALA A 29 -0.38 2.44 7.67
CA ALA A 29 0.19 1.55 8.67
C ALA A 29 1.63 1.89 9.08
N THR A 30 2.42 2.51 8.21
CA THR A 30 3.86 2.78 8.40
C THR A 30 4.12 4.20 8.89
N SER A 31 5.40 4.55 9.12
CA SER A 31 5.80 5.88 9.61
C SER A 31 5.56 7.00 8.59
N ALA A 32 5.50 8.24 9.06
CA ALA A 32 5.36 9.42 8.21
C ALA A 32 6.55 9.64 7.24
N THR A 33 7.70 9.06 7.52
CA THR A 33 8.90 9.13 6.66
C THR A 33 9.02 7.94 5.70
N SER A 34 8.11 6.96 5.79
CA SER A 34 8.05 5.81 4.90
C SER A 34 7.59 6.20 3.49
N HIS A 35 7.65 5.24 2.56
CA HIS A 35 7.08 5.39 1.23
C HIS A 35 5.58 5.77 1.26
N TYR A 36 4.78 5.23 2.19
CA TYR A 36 3.38 5.63 2.38
C TYR A 36 3.27 7.09 2.83
N GLY A 37 4.09 7.50 3.82
CA GLY A 37 4.09 8.87 4.29
C GLY A 37 4.50 9.87 3.22
N VAL A 38 5.54 9.54 2.42
CA VAL A 38 6.00 10.37 1.30
C VAL A 38 4.91 10.51 0.23
N GLY A 39 4.27 9.40 -0.17
CA GLY A 39 3.16 9.45 -1.11
C GLY A 39 1.96 10.25 -0.58
N THR A 40 1.60 10.02 0.68
CA THR A 40 0.50 10.74 1.33
C THR A 40 0.78 12.24 1.45
N ASN A 41 2.03 12.64 1.76
CA ASN A 41 2.42 14.06 1.77
C ASN A 41 2.23 14.70 0.41
N ALA A 42 2.71 14.06 -0.67
CA ALA A 42 2.54 14.57 -2.02
C ALA A 42 1.06 14.74 -2.40
N PHE A 43 0.21 13.75 -2.04
CA PHE A 43 -1.23 13.88 -2.21
C PHE A 43 -1.81 15.09 -1.48
N CYS A 44 -1.46 15.25 -0.21
CA CYS A 44 -1.98 16.32 0.64
C CYS A 44 -1.59 17.71 0.15
N ASP A 45 -0.33 17.89 -0.23
CA ASP A 45 0.19 19.16 -0.75
C ASP A 45 -0.53 19.56 -2.05
N ASP A 46 -0.74 18.61 -2.95
CA ASP A 46 -1.42 18.85 -4.21
C ASP A 46 -2.92 19.14 -4.00
N VAL A 47 -3.59 18.42 -3.09
CA VAL A 47 -4.99 18.69 -2.75
C VAL A 47 -5.14 20.08 -2.12
N GLU A 48 -4.30 20.45 -1.15
CA GLU A 48 -4.37 21.76 -0.51
C GLU A 48 -4.14 22.87 -1.55
N LYS A 49 -3.10 22.74 -2.39
CA LYS A 49 -2.79 23.70 -3.44
C LYS A 49 -3.87 23.77 -4.52
N GLY A 50 -4.28 22.62 -5.06
CA GLY A 50 -5.23 22.55 -6.19
C GLY A 50 -6.64 22.98 -5.79
N THR A 51 -7.00 22.87 -4.52
CA THR A 51 -8.27 23.35 -3.98
C THR A 51 -8.19 24.72 -3.32
N GLN A 52 -7.06 25.42 -3.45
CA GLN A 52 -6.83 26.74 -2.85
C GLN A 52 -7.11 26.77 -1.32
N GLY A 53 -6.67 25.71 -0.63
CA GLY A 53 -6.81 25.56 0.82
C GLY A 53 -8.21 25.16 1.32
N ARG A 54 -9.16 24.87 0.44
CA ARG A 54 -10.52 24.40 0.84
C ARG A 54 -10.50 23.03 1.50
N TYR A 55 -9.56 22.17 1.09
CA TYR A 55 -9.31 20.88 1.71
C TYR A 55 -7.89 20.80 2.22
N LYS A 56 -7.72 20.29 3.44
CA LYS A 56 -6.43 20.08 4.10
C LYS A 56 -6.36 18.71 4.75
N CYS A 57 -5.23 18.02 4.62
CA CYS A 57 -5.09 16.71 5.22
C CYS A 57 -4.71 16.77 6.71
N GLN A 58 -5.26 15.81 7.44
CA GLN A 58 -4.76 15.35 8.74
C GLN A 58 -4.32 13.90 8.60
N GLN A 59 -3.04 13.63 8.79
CA GLN A 59 -2.48 12.29 8.61
C GLN A 59 -2.39 11.52 9.92
N PHE A 60 -2.63 10.21 9.84
CA PHE A 60 -2.58 9.25 10.93
C PHE A 60 -1.64 8.09 10.57
N PRO A 61 -0.31 8.28 10.71
CA PRO A 61 0.70 7.25 10.45
C PRO A 61 0.73 6.20 11.58
N ASN A 62 1.57 5.17 11.38
CA ASN A 62 1.88 4.14 12.39
C ASN A 62 0.65 3.39 12.89
N SER A 63 -0.32 3.13 12.05
CA SER A 63 -1.58 2.48 12.44
C SER A 63 -2.30 3.19 13.60
N ALA A 64 -2.20 4.52 13.71
CA ALA A 64 -2.80 5.28 14.80
C ALA A 64 -4.33 5.16 14.86
N LEU A 65 -4.97 4.71 13.77
CA LEU A 65 -6.41 4.46 13.68
C LEU A 65 -6.75 2.96 13.54
N GLY A 66 -5.86 2.07 13.99
CA GLY A 66 -6.00 0.63 13.84
C GLY A 66 -5.17 0.06 12.70
N GLY A 67 -5.30 -1.25 12.42
CA GLY A 67 -4.67 -1.92 11.30
C GLY A 67 -5.29 -1.51 9.94
N GLU A 68 -4.71 -2.03 8.87
CA GLU A 68 -5.18 -1.69 7.50
C GLU A 68 -6.63 -2.09 7.29
N ARG A 69 -7.06 -3.23 7.84
CA ARG A 69 -8.46 -3.71 7.74
C ARG A 69 -9.41 -2.73 8.42
N GLU A 70 -9.15 -2.35 9.67
CA GLU A 70 -9.99 -1.41 10.43
C GLU A 70 -10.04 -0.04 9.75
N MET A 71 -8.94 0.40 9.16
CA MET A 71 -8.91 1.67 8.40
C MET A 71 -9.73 1.59 7.10
N ILE A 72 -9.72 0.46 6.38
CA ILE A 72 -10.57 0.26 5.20
C ILE A 72 -12.06 0.24 5.61
N GLU A 73 -12.42 -0.46 6.68
CA GLU A 73 -13.77 -0.45 7.25
C GLU A 73 -14.20 0.97 7.64
N ALA A 74 -13.32 1.74 8.28
CA ALA A 74 -13.57 3.13 8.65
C ALA A 74 -13.82 4.03 7.42
N VAL A 75 -13.13 3.78 6.30
CA VAL A 75 -13.39 4.48 5.03
C VAL A 75 -14.77 4.10 4.46
N GLN A 76 -15.16 2.82 4.48
CA GLN A 76 -16.50 2.39 4.04
C GLN A 76 -17.60 3.04 4.87
N LEU A 77 -17.41 3.13 6.20
CA LEU A 77 -18.35 3.76 7.13
C LEU A 77 -18.31 5.30 7.06
N GLY A 78 -17.27 5.88 6.47
CA GLY A 78 -17.08 7.33 6.32
C GLY A 78 -16.65 8.02 7.62
N THR A 79 -16.03 7.31 8.55
CA THR A 79 -15.39 7.86 9.76
C THR A 79 -13.92 8.21 9.51
N LEU A 80 -13.33 7.63 8.48
CA LEU A 80 -12.03 7.99 7.88
C LEU A 80 -12.28 8.39 6.42
N ASP A 81 -11.59 9.40 5.91
CA ASP A 81 -11.81 9.89 4.54
C ASP A 81 -10.97 9.12 3.52
N LEU A 82 -9.70 8.82 3.82
CA LEU A 82 -8.81 8.05 2.95
C LEU A 82 -7.94 7.09 3.75
N VAL A 83 -7.49 6.04 3.07
CA VAL A 83 -6.45 5.13 3.55
C VAL A 83 -5.45 4.85 2.44
N ASN A 84 -4.13 4.88 2.76
CA ASN A 84 -3.09 4.36 1.88
C ASN A 84 -2.70 2.98 2.44
N THR A 85 -2.97 1.90 1.68
CA THR A 85 -2.98 0.54 2.19
C THR A 85 -2.50 -0.48 1.16
N SER A 86 -1.98 -1.62 1.62
CA SER A 86 -1.58 -2.73 0.75
C SER A 86 -2.77 -3.54 0.24
N THR A 87 -2.57 -4.24 -0.88
CA THR A 87 -3.59 -5.10 -1.51
C THR A 87 -4.00 -6.28 -0.63
N GLY A 88 -3.11 -6.76 0.22
CA GLY A 88 -3.37 -7.93 1.05
C GLY A 88 -4.69 -7.87 1.82
N PRO A 89 -4.91 -6.90 2.71
CA PRO A 89 -6.19 -6.71 3.40
C PRO A 89 -7.33 -6.30 2.47
N VAL A 90 -7.06 -5.50 1.41
CA VAL A 90 -8.08 -5.03 0.44
C VAL A 90 -8.79 -6.19 -0.23
N GLY A 91 -8.10 -7.30 -0.53
CA GLY A 91 -8.70 -8.47 -1.15
C GLY A 91 -9.86 -9.10 -0.36
N ASN A 92 -10.00 -8.78 0.94
CA ASN A 92 -11.14 -9.24 1.74
C ASN A 92 -12.39 -8.37 1.53
N PHE A 93 -12.24 -7.17 0.98
CA PHE A 93 -13.33 -6.25 0.62
C PHE A 93 -13.64 -6.29 -0.87
N VAL A 94 -12.61 -6.34 -1.70
CA VAL A 94 -12.66 -6.36 -3.16
C VAL A 94 -11.91 -7.60 -3.66
N PRO A 95 -12.59 -8.76 -3.78
CA PRO A 95 -11.94 -10.05 -4.09
C PRO A 95 -11.13 -10.04 -5.39
N GLU A 96 -11.51 -9.23 -6.36
CA GLU A 96 -10.84 -9.09 -7.64
C GLU A 96 -9.38 -8.60 -7.52
N VAL A 97 -9.06 -7.91 -6.44
CA VAL A 97 -7.69 -7.46 -6.15
C VAL A 97 -6.74 -8.63 -5.85
N LYS A 98 -7.25 -9.75 -5.34
CA LYS A 98 -6.42 -10.89 -4.94
C LYS A 98 -5.55 -11.46 -6.06
N ILE A 99 -5.95 -11.33 -7.32
CA ILE A 99 -5.18 -11.86 -8.45
C ILE A 99 -3.78 -11.24 -8.52
N VAL A 100 -3.61 -9.97 -8.11
CA VAL A 100 -2.31 -9.30 -8.17
C VAL A 100 -1.37 -9.68 -7.02
N ASP A 101 -1.87 -10.42 -6.03
CA ASP A 101 -1.10 -10.93 -4.90
C ASP A 101 -0.51 -12.35 -5.14
N ILE A 102 -0.73 -12.93 -6.32
CA ILE A 102 -0.21 -14.27 -6.67
C ILE A 102 1.32 -14.25 -6.66
N PRO A 103 1.98 -15.16 -5.92
CA PRO A 103 3.43 -15.23 -5.89
C PRO A 103 4.05 -15.44 -7.27
N PHE A 104 5.14 -14.74 -7.56
CA PHE A 104 5.87 -14.75 -8.85
C PHE A 104 5.03 -14.41 -10.08
N LEU A 105 3.90 -13.73 -9.92
CA LEU A 105 3.07 -13.25 -11.03
C LEU A 105 3.81 -12.20 -11.87
N PHE A 106 4.51 -11.30 -11.21
CA PHE A 106 5.25 -10.20 -11.84
C PHE A 106 6.73 -10.53 -11.97
N ARG A 107 7.34 -10.12 -13.10
CA ARG A 107 8.75 -10.36 -13.39
C ARG A 107 9.68 -9.39 -12.67
N ASP A 108 9.31 -8.12 -12.70
CA ASP A 108 10.08 -6.98 -12.20
C ASP A 108 9.16 -5.77 -11.96
N TYR A 109 9.73 -4.66 -11.48
CA TYR A 109 9.01 -3.42 -11.21
C TYR A 109 8.37 -2.81 -12.47
N ASP A 110 9.06 -2.84 -13.61
CA ASP A 110 8.54 -2.27 -14.86
C ASP A 110 7.31 -3.03 -15.33
N HIS A 111 7.38 -4.36 -15.33
CA HIS A 111 6.25 -5.22 -15.65
C HIS A 111 5.07 -4.94 -14.71
N ALA A 112 5.30 -4.95 -13.40
CA ALA A 112 4.25 -4.73 -12.41
C ALA A 112 3.58 -3.36 -12.57
N ARG A 113 4.38 -2.30 -12.74
CA ARG A 113 3.86 -0.94 -12.95
C ARG A 113 3.09 -0.81 -14.24
N LYS A 114 3.54 -1.41 -15.36
CA LYS A 114 2.79 -1.44 -16.62
C LYS A 114 1.43 -2.13 -16.48
N VAL A 115 1.35 -3.23 -15.73
CA VAL A 115 0.09 -3.93 -15.47
C VAL A 115 -0.84 -3.05 -14.63
N MET A 116 -0.34 -2.46 -13.52
CA MET A 116 -1.16 -1.66 -12.60
C MET A 116 -1.65 -0.36 -13.26
N ASP A 117 -0.79 0.31 -14.02
CA ASP A 117 -1.14 1.59 -14.68
C ASP A 117 -1.95 1.35 -15.98
N GLY A 118 -1.86 0.16 -16.54
CA GLY A 118 -2.51 -0.26 -17.77
C GLY A 118 -3.97 -0.69 -17.62
N PRO A 119 -4.58 -1.17 -18.71
CA PRO A 119 -6.01 -1.53 -18.75
C PRO A 119 -6.41 -2.55 -17.66
N ILE A 120 -5.54 -3.53 -17.37
CA ILE A 120 -5.82 -4.57 -16.37
C ILE A 120 -5.98 -3.96 -14.98
N GLY A 121 -5.02 -3.14 -14.55
CA GLY A 121 -5.08 -2.46 -13.25
C GLY A 121 -6.26 -1.49 -13.18
N GLN A 122 -6.53 -0.75 -14.25
CA GLN A 122 -7.67 0.17 -14.30
C GLN A 122 -9.01 -0.57 -14.23
N GLU A 123 -9.15 -1.73 -14.88
CA GLU A 123 -10.34 -2.57 -14.77
C GLU A 123 -10.60 -3.02 -13.32
N ILE A 124 -9.56 -3.41 -12.59
CA ILE A 124 -9.70 -3.81 -11.17
C ILE A 124 -10.22 -2.63 -10.33
N LEU A 125 -9.75 -1.39 -10.57
CA LEU A 125 -10.24 -0.22 -9.84
C LEU A 125 -11.75 0.02 -10.02
N THR A 126 -12.32 -0.39 -11.15
CA THR A 126 -13.77 -0.25 -11.40
C THR A 126 -14.64 -1.15 -10.50
N LYS A 127 -14.05 -2.11 -9.80
CA LYS A 127 -14.79 -3.02 -8.91
C LYS A 127 -15.05 -2.43 -7.52
N PHE A 128 -14.31 -1.40 -7.12
CA PHE A 128 -14.36 -0.80 -5.79
C PHE A 128 -15.71 -0.12 -5.45
N PRO A 129 -16.37 0.64 -6.36
CA PRO A 129 -17.61 1.34 -6.02
C PRO A 129 -18.73 0.42 -5.56
N SER A 130 -18.84 -0.78 -6.10
CA SER A 130 -19.83 -1.79 -5.69
C SER A 130 -19.63 -2.29 -4.25
N LYS A 131 -18.47 -2.00 -3.67
CA LYS A 131 -18.08 -2.37 -2.31
C LYS A 131 -18.06 -1.18 -1.35
N GLY A 132 -18.61 -0.03 -1.75
CA GLY A 132 -18.61 1.19 -0.94
C GLY A 132 -17.26 1.87 -0.81
N LEU A 133 -16.34 1.60 -1.74
CA LEU A 133 -15.00 2.15 -1.80
C LEU A 133 -14.75 2.80 -3.16
N VAL A 134 -13.81 3.74 -3.22
CA VAL A 134 -13.30 4.32 -4.47
C VAL A 134 -11.78 4.28 -4.41
N ALA A 135 -11.15 3.56 -5.31
CA ALA A 135 -9.70 3.59 -5.44
C ALA A 135 -9.29 4.77 -6.35
N LEU A 136 -8.49 5.69 -5.81
CA LEU A 136 -8.02 6.86 -6.55
C LEU A 136 -6.84 6.53 -7.44
N SER A 137 -5.92 5.69 -6.96
CA SER A 137 -4.75 5.22 -7.71
C SER A 137 -4.18 3.93 -7.14
N TRP A 138 -3.44 3.21 -7.98
CA TRP A 138 -2.46 2.23 -7.53
C TRP A 138 -1.23 2.95 -7.01
N THR A 139 -0.86 2.70 -5.77
CA THR A 139 0.44 3.06 -5.20
C THR A 139 1.32 1.80 -5.09
N GLU A 140 2.39 1.82 -4.32
CA GLU A 140 3.35 0.71 -4.33
C GLU A 140 3.91 0.43 -2.94
N ASN A 141 4.03 -0.86 -2.61
CA ASN A 141 4.83 -1.35 -1.49
C ASN A 141 6.21 -1.85 -1.96
N GLY A 142 6.24 -2.63 -3.03
CA GLY A 142 7.44 -3.23 -3.59
C GLY A 142 7.45 -4.76 -3.60
N PHE A 143 8.58 -5.36 -4.04
CA PHE A 143 8.78 -6.81 -3.95
C PHE A 143 9.07 -7.24 -2.53
N ARG A 144 8.39 -8.30 -2.09
CA ARG A 144 8.45 -8.82 -0.73
C ARG A 144 9.57 -9.84 -0.57
N HIS A 145 10.26 -9.74 0.55
CA HIS A 145 11.39 -10.57 0.94
C HIS A 145 11.15 -11.15 2.34
N MET A 146 11.76 -12.30 2.62
CA MET A 146 11.58 -12.99 3.89
C MET A 146 12.64 -12.59 4.91
N THR A 147 12.23 -12.25 6.13
CA THR A 147 13.13 -12.11 7.28
C THR A 147 12.80 -13.14 8.34
N ASN A 148 13.79 -13.61 9.11
CA ASN A 148 13.57 -14.49 10.25
C ASN A 148 14.77 -14.48 11.22
N ASN A 149 14.57 -15.08 12.42
CA ASN A 149 15.60 -15.18 13.45
C ASN A 149 16.30 -16.55 13.53
N LYS A 150 15.97 -17.49 12.65
CA LYS A 150 16.43 -18.88 12.76
C LYS A 150 17.59 -19.20 11.80
N ARG A 151 17.47 -18.87 10.51
CA ARG A 151 18.41 -19.27 9.46
C ARG A 151 18.25 -18.51 8.16
N ALA A 152 19.28 -18.56 7.35
CA ALA A 152 19.23 -18.14 5.95
C ALA A 152 18.24 -18.99 5.15
N ILE A 153 17.51 -18.37 4.23
CA ILE A 153 16.59 -19.06 3.31
C ILE A 153 17.13 -18.87 1.90
N VAL A 154 17.58 -19.96 1.27
CA VAL A 154 18.07 -20.00 -0.12
C VAL A 154 17.05 -20.68 -1.02
N LYS A 155 16.35 -21.70 -0.52
CA LYS A 155 15.36 -22.52 -1.23
C LYS A 155 14.15 -22.78 -0.31
N PRO A 156 13.00 -23.26 -0.83
CA PRO A 156 11.79 -23.46 -0.04
C PRO A 156 11.98 -24.33 1.20
N GLU A 157 12.80 -25.39 1.10
CA GLU A 157 13.05 -26.31 2.22
C GLU A 157 13.68 -25.60 3.43
N ASP A 158 14.45 -24.52 3.20
CA ASP A 158 15.04 -23.72 4.27
C ASP A 158 13.99 -22.92 5.03
N ALA A 159 12.86 -22.61 4.40
CA ALA A 159 11.74 -21.93 5.04
C ALA A 159 10.77 -22.89 5.75
N SER A 160 10.91 -24.21 5.52
CA SER A 160 10.01 -25.21 6.05
C SER A 160 9.96 -25.19 7.58
N GLY A 161 8.73 -25.24 8.11
CA GLY A 161 8.45 -25.23 9.55
C GLY A 161 8.56 -23.87 10.24
N LEU A 162 9.04 -22.82 9.56
CA LEU A 162 9.07 -21.48 10.14
C LEU A 162 7.65 -20.93 10.34
N LYS A 163 7.38 -20.40 11.51
CA LYS A 163 6.18 -19.60 11.78
C LYS A 163 6.41 -18.20 11.25
N MET A 164 5.80 -17.89 10.11
CA MET A 164 5.97 -16.59 9.47
C MET A 164 4.70 -15.78 9.54
N ARG A 165 4.80 -14.58 10.09
CA ARG A 165 3.70 -13.63 10.02
C ARG A 165 3.41 -13.26 8.57
N THR A 166 2.13 -13.24 8.22
CA THR A 166 1.64 -12.80 6.90
C THR A 166 0.54 -11.76 7.09
N MET A 167 0.20 -11.07 6.00
CA MET A 167 -1.06 -10.33 5.96
C MET A 167 -2.24 -11.29 5.98
N GLU A 168 -3.43 -10.81 6.33
CA GLU A 168 -4.71 -11.53 6.24
C GLU A 168 -5.11 -11.72 4.77
N ASN A 169 -4.35 -12.52 4.04
CA ASN A 169 -4.50 -12.77 2.61
C ASN A 169 -4.38 -14.25 2.29
N LYS A 170 -5.46 -14.83 1.81
CA LYS A 170 -5.53 -16.27 1.50
C LYS A 170 -4.53 -16.67 0.41
N VAL A 171 -4.35 -15.83 -0.62
CA VAL A 171 -3.42 -16.11 -1.74
C VAL A 171 -1.99 -16.21 -1.22
N HIS A 172 -1.56 -15.28 -0.37
CA HIS A 172 -0.25 -15.34 0.27
C HIS A 172 -0.11 -16.60 1.14
N MET A 173 -1.09 -16.87 2.01
CA MET A 173 -1.03 -18.02 2.90
C MET A 173 -0.94 -19.34 2.14
N ASP A 174 -1.68 -19.50 1.05
CA ASP A 174 -1.64 -20.72 0.24
C ASP A 174 -0.27 -20.89 -0.44
N GLY A 175 0.30 -19.81 -1.00
CA GLY A 175 1.64 -19.82 -1.58
C GLY A 175 2.72 -20.15 -0.54
N TYR A 176 2.61 -19.59 0.67
CA TYR A 176 3.62 -19.80 1.72
C TYR A 176 3.55 -21.22 2.31
N ARG A 177 2.36 -21.82 2.40
CA ARG A 177 2.23 -23.24 2.74
C ARG A 177 2.94 -24.14 1.72
N ALA A 178 2.91 -23.77 0.44
CA ALA A 178 3.65 -24.50 -0.60
C ALA A 178 5.17 -24.45 -0.41
N PHE A 179 5.69 -23.42 0.27
CA PHE A 179 7.09 -23.33 0.69
C PHE A 179 7.39 -24.06 2.01
N GLY A 180 6.41 -24.77 2.57
CA GLY A 180 6.53 -25.43 3.87
C GLY A 180 6.44 -24.50 5.08
N ILE A 181 6.16 -23.21 4.87
CA ILE A 181 5.97 -22.20 5.91
C ILE A 181 4.67 -22.44 6.66
N GLN A 182 4.66 -22.12 7.95
CA GLN A 182 3.46 -22.01 8.77
C GLN A 182 2.99 -20.54 8.80
N PRO A 183 2.11 -20.11 7.86
CA PRO A 183 1.67 -18.71 7.81
C PRO A 183 0.76 -18.39 8.98
N THR A 184 1.07 -17.30 9.67
CA THR A 184 0.32 -16.77 10.81
C THR A 184 -0.23 -15.40 10.45
N PRO A 185 -1.50 -15.28 10.02
CA PRO A 185 -2.10 -14.00 9.68
C PRO A 185 -2.20 -13.11 10.93
N MET A 186 -1.82 -11.84 10.78
CA MET A 186 -1.76 -10.89 11.89
C MET A 186 -1.78 -9.46 11.36
N ALA A 187 -2.52 -8.56 12.01
CA ALA A 187 -2.54 -7.14 11.69
C ALA A 187 -1.14 -6.51 11.85
N PHE A 188 -0.84 -5.51 11.00
CA PHE A 188 0.52 -4.95 10.93
C PHE A 188 1.03 -4.35 12.26
N PRO A 189 0.23 -3.63 13.08
CA PRO A 189 0.72 -3.07 14.34
C PRO A 189 1.18 -4.11 15.38
N GLU A 190 0.76 -5.36 15.24
CA GLU A 190 1.15 -6.44 16.16
C GLU A 190 2.51 -7.08 15.81
N VAL A 191 2.99 -6.88 14.56
CA VAL A 191 4.12 -7.65 13.99
C VAL A 191 5.41 -7.44 14.76
N PHE A 192 5.78 -6.20 15.07
CA PHE A 192 7.05 -5.93 15.78
C PHE A 192 7.09 -6.63 17.14
N GLY A 193 6.01 -6.53 17.92
CA GLY A 193 5.90 -7.19 19.21
C GLY A 193 5.93 -8.72 19.12
N ALA A 194 5.26 -9.30 18.13
CA ALA A 194 5.26 -10.74 17.87
C ALA A 194 6.65 -11.27 17.49
N LEU A 195 7.40 -10.53 16.66
CA LEU A 195 8.79 -10.84 16.30
C LEU A 195 9.72 -10.72 17.51
N GLN A 196 9.56 -9.66 18.30
CA GLN A 196 10.38 -9.40 19.48
C GLN A 196 10.19 -10.49 20.56
N GLN A 197 8.96 -10.94 20.76
CA GLN A 197 8.61 -11.97 21.73
C GLN A 197 8.87 -13.41 21.20
N GLY A 198 9.18 -13.56 19.89
CA GLY A 198 9.36 -14.87 19.28
C GLY A 198 8.07 -15.66 19.10
N THR A 199 6.91 -15.03 19.14
CA THR A 199 5.62 -15.66 18.84
C THR A 199 5.58 -16.16 17.39
N VAL A 200 6.25 -15.42 16.50
CA VAL A 200 6.56 -15.83 15.13
C VAL A 200 8.07 -15.78 14.92
N ASP A 201 8.59 -16.64 14.06
CA ASP A 201 10.02 -16.72 13.75
C ASP A 201 10.46 -15.61 12.79
N GLY A 202 9.54 -15.14 11.96
CA GLY A 202 9.82 -14.15 10.93
C GLY A 202 8.55 -13.53 10.31
N GLN A 203 8.80 -12.72 9.31
CA GLN A 203 7.80 -12.04 8.51
C GLN A 203 8.31 -11.88 7.06
N GLU A 204 7.49 -11.34 6.19
CA GLU A 204 7.87 -11.00 4.83
C GLU A 204 7.29 -9.64 4.45
N ASN A 205 8.12 -8.78 3.89
CA ASN A 205 7.77 -7.44 3.44
C ASN A 205 8.81 -6.91 2.45
N PRO A 206 8.49 -5.84 1.70
CA PRO A 206 9.46 -5.09 0.91
C PRO A 206 10.49 -4.37 1.79
N ILE A 207 11.65 -4.09 1.22
CA ILE A 207 12.74 -3.37 1.90
C ILE A 207 12.27 -2.06 2.54
N PRO A 208 11.46 -1.20 1.86
CA PRO A 208 10.95 0.04 2.47
C PRO A 208 10.18 -0.18 3.77
N VAL A 209 9.39 -1.25 3.84
CA VAL A 209 8.63 -1.59 5.06
C VAL A 209 9.54 -2.13 6.15
N ILE A 210 10.50 -3.00 5.80
CA ILE A 210 11.49 -3.55 6.75
C ILE A 210 12.27 -2.42 7.42
N LEU A 211 12.71 -1.43 6.64
CA LEU A 211 13.43 -0.25 7.14
C LEU A 211 12.54 0.63 8.01
N ALA A 212 11.37 1.04 7.49
CA ALA A 212 10.46 1.95 8.19
C ALA A 212 9.97 1.39 9.52
N SER A 213 9.85 0.06 9.62
CA SER A 213 9.40 -0.67 10.81
C SER A 213 10.56 -1.10 11.72
N LYS A 214 11.81 -0.79 11.34
CA LYS A 214 13.03 -1.15 12.10
C LYS A 214 13.11 -2.65 12.43
N PHE A 215 12.69 -3.51 11.50
CA PHE A 215 12.71 -4.95 11.73
C PHE A 215 14.11 -5.54 11.90
N SER A 216 15.17 -4.82 11.50
CA SER A 216 16.56 -5.16 11.84
C SER A 216 16.82 -5.32 13.35
N GLN A 217 16.05 -4.63 14.19
CA GLN A 217 16.17 -4.75 15.64
C GLN A 217 15.66 -6.10 16.19
N VAL A 218 14.80 -6.78 15.43
CA VAL A 218 14.12 -8.01 15.87
C VAL A 218 14.25 -9.16 14.87
N GLN A 219 15.00 -8.98 13.76
CA GLN A 219 15.23 -9.99 12.73
C GLN A 219 16.71 -10.05 12.33
N LYS A 220 17.28 -11.26 12.26
CA LYS A 220 18.70 -11.48 12.03
C LYS A 220 19.05 -11.83 10.58
N HIS A 221 18.13 -12.44 9.86
CA HIS A 221 18.34 -12.91 8.49
C HIS A 221 17.32 -12.26 7.55
N LEU A 222 17.79 -11.80 6.41
CA LEU A 222 16.99 -11.33 5.28
C LEU A 222 17.36 -12.16 4.05
N SER A 223 16.39 -12.77 3.39
CA SER A 223 16.57 -13.47 2.13
C SER A 223 15.78 -12.75 1.03
N LEU A 224 16.50 -12.31 -0.02
CA LEU A 224 15.93 -11.52 -1.11
C LEU A 224 15.14 -12.41 -2.06
N THR A 225 14.02 -12.94 -1.57
CA THR A 225 13.19 -13.92 -2.30
C THR A 225 12.42 -13.31 -3.46
N GLY A 226 12.01 -12.04 -3.37
CA GLY A 226 11.22 -11.37 -4.40
C GLY A 226 9.96 -12.14 -4.80
N HIS A 227 9.39 -12.90 -3.86
CA HIS A 227 8.37 -13.89 -4.13
C HIS A 227 6.99 -13.32 -4.44
N VAL A 228 6.70 -12.08 -4.04
CA VAL A 228 5.45 -11.36 -4.33
C VAL A 228 5.79 -9.90 -4.61
N TYR A 229 5.28 -9.34 -5.72
CA TYR A 229 5.13 -7.89 -5.85
C TYR A 229 3.86 -7.47 -5.12
N SER A 230 3.96 -6.51 -4.23
CA SER A 230 2.86 -6.00 -3.43
C SER A 230 2.47 -4.60 -3.89
N PRO A 231 1.41 -4.46 -4.70
CA PRO A 231 0.83 -3.15 -4.94
C PRO A 231 0.24 -2.57 -3.65
N ALA A 232 0.02 -1.26 -3.68
CA ALA A 232 -0.76 -0.56 -2.68
C ALA A 232 -1.79 0.33 -3.37
N LEU A 233 -2.69 0.92 -2.58
CA LEU A 233 -3.82 1.69 -3.08
C LEU A 233 -4.06 2.91 -2.20
N LEU A 234 -4.35 4.03 -2.82
CA LEU A 234 -4.99 5.16 -2.14
C LEU A 234 -6.50 5.04 -2.33
N ILE A 235 -7.21 4.78 -1.24
CA ILE A 235 -8.64 4.45 -1.24
C ILE A 235 -9.42 5.51 -0.47
N THR A 236 -10.57 5.88 -1.00
CA THR A 236 -11.58 6.73 -0.36
C THR A 236 -12.97 6.08 -0.45
N SER A 237 -14.02 6.82 -0.09
CA SER A 237 -15.41 6.37 -0.19
C SER A 237 -16.23 7.21 -1.16
N PRO A 238 -17.31 6.64 -1.73
CA PRO A 238 -18.30 7.43 -2.48
C PRO A 238 -18.84 8.60 -1.68
N ARG A 239 -18.91 8.48 -0.35
CA ARG A 239 -19.40 9.55 0.53
C ARG A 239 -18.52 10.80 0.45
N LEU A 240 -17.19 10.67 0.42
CA LEU A 240 -16.32 11.82 0.21
C LEU A 240 -16.42 12.32 -1.21
N MET A 241 -16.30 11.44 -2.20
CA MET A 241 -16.29 11.82 -3.62
C MET A 241 -17.56 12.56 -4.04
N ASN A 242 -18.73 12.20 -3.50
CA ASN A 242 -19.99 12.86 -3.80
C ASN A 242 -20.12 14.27 -3.19
N LYS A 243 -19.28 14.62 -2.20
CA LYS A 243 -19.22 15.98 -1.64
C LYS A 243 -18.31 16.91 -2.46
N LEU A 244 -17.42 16.34 -3.28
CA LEU A 244 -16.50 17.11 -4.09
C LEU A 244 -17.18 17.66 -5.34
N SER A 245 -16.89 18.91 -5.71
CA SER A 245 -17.18 19.41 -7.04
C SER A 245 -16.42 18.61 -8.11
N ASP A 246 -16.86 18.66 -9.36
CA ASP A 246 -16.14 17.94 -10.44
C ASP A 246 -14.72 18.48 -10.62
N ALA A 247 -14.50 19.78 -10.38
CA ALA A 247 -13.16 20.36 -10.37
C ALA A 247 -12.30 19.78 -9.23
N ASP A 248 -12.85 19.63 -8.03
CA ASP A 248 -12.15 19.05 -6.89
C ASP A 248 -11.88 17.56 -7.08
N LYS A 249 -12.82 16.80 -7.64
CA LYS A 249 -12.57 15.39 -8.01
C LYS A 249 -11.36 15.26 -8.92
N LYS A 250 -11.26 16.13 -9.93
CA LYS A 250 -10.10 16.15 -10.82
C LYS A 250 -8.80 16.41 -10.04
N VAL A 251 -8.79 17.36 -9.11
CA VAL A 251 -7.64 17.63 -8.24
C VAL A 251 -7.27 16.39 -7.44
N PHE A 252 -8.24 15.70 -6.82
CA PHE A 252 -7.98 14.49 -6.02
C PHE A 252 -7.40 13.35 -6.86
N TYR A 253 -7.89 13.12 -8.08
CA TYR A 253 -7.33 12.10 -8.96
C TYR A 253 -5.92 12.45 -9.44
N GLU A 254 -5.64 13.71 -9.79
CA GLU A 254 -4.29 14.13 -10.20
C GLU A 254 -3.31 14.08 -9.01
N ALA A 255 -3.74 14.50 -7.83
CA ALA A 255 -2.96 14.38 -6.59
C ALA A 255 -2.63 12.89 -6.26
N ALA A 256 -3.58 11.98 -6.49
CA ALA A 256 -3.36 10.55 -6.29
C ALA A 256 -2.31 9.97 -7.28
N LYS A 257 -2.28 10.45 -8.52
CA LYS A 257 -1.23 10.08 -9.49
C LYS A 257 0.14 10.58 -9.05
N HIS A 258 0.24 11.81 -8.57
CA HIS A 258 1.48 12.37 -8.02
C HIS A 258 1.96 11.61 -6.78
N ALA A 259 1.03 11.26 -5.89
CA ALA A 259 1.32 10.40 -4.74
C ALA A 259 1.96 9.07 -5.16
N THR A 260 1.42 8.45 -6.22
CA THR A 260 1.98 7.22 -6.80
C THR A 260 3.41 7.41 -7.25
N VAL A 261 3.70 8.49 -7.98
CA VAL A 261 5.06 8.79 -8.47
C VAL A 261 6.03 9.00 -7.30
N ALA A 262 5.63 9.79 -6.30
CA ALA A 262 6.44 10.07 -5.11
C ALA A 262 6.71 8.80 -4.29
N GLN A 263 5.68 7.96 -4.11
CA GLN A 263 5.79 6.71 -3.37
C GLN A 263 6.71 5.71 -4.09
N ARG A 264 6.55 5.51 -5.40
CA ARG A 264 7.41 4.64 -6.23
C ARG A 264 8.87 5.11 -6.22
N LYS A 265 9.10 6.43 -6.27
CA LYS A 265 10.46 6.97 -6.15
C LYS A 265 11.09 6.58 -4.82
N LYS A 266 10.36 6.76 -3.70
CA LYS A 266 10.85 6.38 -2.38
C LYS A 266 11.09 4.87 -2.27
N VAL A 267 10.23 4.03 -2.86
CA VAL A 267 10.45 2.59 -2.95
C VAL A 267 11.75 2.28 -3.69
N ASN A 268 11.98 2.88 -4.85
CA ASN A 268 13.23 2.69 -5.60
C ASN A 268 14.47 3.12 -4.79
N ASP A 269 14.40 4.28 -4.11
CA ASP A 269 15.51 4.80 -3.29
C ASP A 269 15.81 3.83 -2.13
N ASP A 270 14.78 3.28 -1.46
CA ASP A 270 14.93 2.33 -0.37
C ASP A 270 15.42 0.96 -0.84
N GLU A 271 14.95 0.45 -1.97
CA GLU A 271 15.46 -0.78 -2.57
C GLU A 271 16.95 -0.69 -2.93
N ASN A 272 17.38 0.45 -3.48
CA ASN A 272 18.77 0.66 -3.88
C ASN A 272 19.73 0.78 -2.68
N ASN A 273 19.30 1.39 -1.59
CA ASN A 273 20.17 1.75 -0.48
C ASN A 273 19.92 0.91 0.79
N GLY A 274 18.71 0.37 0.94
CA GLY A 274 18.25 -0.22 2.19
C GLY A 274 18.92 -1.53 2.54
N ILE A 275 19.30 -2.34 1.56
CA ILE A 275 20.01 -3.61 1.82
C ILE A 275 21.34 -3.34 2.51
N ALA A 276 22.13 -2.37 2.02
CA ALA A 276 23.39 -1.99 2.63
C ALA A 276 23.21 -1.38 4.03
N GLN A 277 22.09 -0.67 4.25
CA GLN A 277 21.74 -0.16 5.59
C GLN A 277 21.42 -1.33 6.54
N LEU A 278 20.61 -2.30 6.13
CA LEU A 278 20.25 -3.46 6.95
C LEU A 278 21.50 -4.31 7.30
N GLU A 279 22.45 -4.47 6.37
CA GLU A 279 23.74 -5.14 6.63
C GLU A 279 24.57 -4.38 7.69
N LYS A 280 24.61 -3.04 7.64
CA LYS A 280 25.27 -2.21 8.65
C LYS A 280 24.59 -2.31 10.02
N GLU A 281 23.28 -2.54 10.05
CA GLU A 281 22.49 -2.78 11.25
C GLU A 281 22.64 -4.21 11.80
N GLY A 282 23.45 -5.06 11.14
CA GLY A 282 23.79 -6.42 11.60
C GLY A 282 22.90 -7.52 11.03
N VAL A 283 22.07 -7.24 10.02
CA VAL A 283 21.26 -8.26 9.35
C VAL A 283 22.11 -9.05 8.36
N SER A 284 22.07 -10.39 8.47
CA SER A 284 22.69 -11.29 7.49
C SER A 284 21.83 -11.40 6.25
N VAL A 285 22.36 -11.02 5.08
CA VAL A 285 21.57 -10.93 3.84
C VAL A 285 21.94 -12.05 2.86
N VAL A 286 20.94 -12.84 2.46
CA VAL A 286 21.02 -13.77 1.32
C VAL A 286 20.57 -13.04 0.07
N ARG A 287 21.54 -12.67 -0.79
CA ARG A 287 21.27 -11.87 -2.00
C ARG A 287 20.77 -12.70 -3.18
N ARG A 288 21.01 -14.02 -3.19
CA ARG A 288 20.59 -14.93 -4.26
C ARG A 288 19.90 -16.14 -3.67
N VAL A 289 18.66 -16.35 -4.08
CA VAL A 289 17.84 -17.51 -3.73
C VAL A 289 17.57 -18.37 -4.96
N ASP A 290 17.24 -19.64 -4.77
CA ASP A 290 16.80 -20.51 -5.87
C ASP A 290 15.35 -20.21 -6.26
N GLY A 291 15.17 -19.18 -7.08
CA GLY A 291 13.85 -18.79 -7.57
C GLY A 291 13.16 -19.87 -8.42
N THR A 292 13.92 -20.81 -9.02
CA THR A 292 13.36 -21.95 -9.76
C THR A 292 12.73 -22.95 -8.81
N ALA A 293 13.41 -23.29 -7.70
CA ALA A 293 12.86 -24.14 -6.67
C ALA A 293 11.59 -23.53 -6.03
N PHE A 294 11.60 -22.23 -5.72
CA PHE A 294 10.42 -21.53 -5.20
C PHE A 294 9.23 -21.58 -6.17
N ARG A 295 9.43 -21.32 -7.46
CA ARG A 295 8.37 -21.44 -8.48
C ARG A 295 7.90 -22.88 -8.64
N GLY A 296 8.83 -23.85 -8.58
CA GLY A 296 8.53 -25.29 -8.65
C GLY A 296 7.60 -25.74 -7.53
N ALA A 297 7.83 -25.25 -6.30
CA ALA A 297 6.99 -25.55 -5.13
C ALA A 297 5.54 -25.06 -5.28
N LEU A 298 5.31 -24.04 -6.11
CA LEU A 298 3.98 -23.46 -6.31
C LEU A 298 3.13 -24.16 -7.38
N ARG A 299 3.61 -25.21 -8.05
CA ARG A 299 2.91 -25.82 -9.20
C ARG A 299 1.44 -26.12 -8.92
N ASP A 300 1.16 -26.83 -7.85
CA ASP A 300 -0.20 -27.24 -7.50
C ASP A 300 -1.03 -26.05 -6.99
N THR A 301 -0.39 -25.12 -6.29
CA THR A 301 -1.02 -23.87 -5.84
C THR A 301 -1.42 -22.99 -7.01
N TYR A 302 -0.59 -22.89 -8.06
CA TYR A 302 -0.92 -22.19 -9.29
C TYR A 302 -2.12 -22.81 -10.03
N ALA A 303 -2.27 -24.14 -10.00
CA ALA A 303 -3.46 -24.80 -10.53
C ALA A 303 -4.75 -24.37 -9.77
N ASN A 304 -4.66 -24.14 -8.48
CA ASN A 304 -5.77 -23.62 -7.67
C ASN A 304 -6.03 -22.14 -7.96
N TYR A 305 -5.00 -21.30 -8.10
CA TYR A 305 -5.16 -19.90 -8.53
C TYR A 305 -5.79 -19.81 -9.92
N ALA A 306 -5.41 -20.69 -10.86
CA ALA A 306 -6.03 -20.73 -12.19
C ALA A 306 -7.52 -21.06 -12.15
N LYS A 307 -7.96 -21.91 -11.22
CA LYS A 307 -9.38 -22.19 -10.98
C LYS A 307 -10.12 -21.01 -10.36
N GLU A 308 -9.49 -20.30 -9.42
CA GLU A 308 -10.10 -19.18 -8.68
C GLU A 308 -10.17 -17.91 -9.53
N PHE A 309 -9.09 -17.56 -10.25
CA PHE A 309 -8.96 -16.28 -10.96
C PHE A 309 -9.10 -16.40 -12.49
N GLY A 310 -9.11 -17.61 -13.01
CA GLY A 310 -9.06 -17.89 -14.45
C GLY A 310 -7.63 -17.93 -14.99
N ALA A 311 -7.26 -19.02 -15.65
CA ALA A 311 -5.93 -19.19 -16.26
C ALA A 311 -5.61 -18.08 -17.26
N ASP A 312 -6.61 -17.69 -18.08
CA ASP A 312 -6.46 -16.62 -19.07
C ASP A 312 -6.20 -15.26 -18.45
N ASN A 313 -6.81 -14.96 -17.30
CA ASN A 313 -6.57 -13.68 -16.61
C ASN A 313 -5.15 -13.62 -16.03
N ILE A 314 -4.67 -14.72 -15.43
CA ILE A 314 -3.30 -14.83 -14.96
C ILE A 314 -2.33 -14.66 -16.15
N LYS A 315 -2.61 -15.36 -17.26
CA LYS A 315 -1.78 -15.27 -18.46
C LYS A 315 -1.78 -13.87 -19.07
N LYS A 316 -2.91 -13.17 -19.13
CA LYS A 316 -2.99 -11.78 -19.60
C LYS A 316 -2.08 -10.86 -18.81
N ILE A 317 -2.00 -11.03 -17.47
CA ILE A 317 -1.08 -10.26 -16.62
C ILE A 317 0.37 -10.61 -16.99
N GLN A 318 0.70 -11.89 -17.07
CA GLN A 318 2.06 -12.35 -17.36
C GLN A 318 2.57 -11.94 -18.74
N ASP A 319 1.69 -11.80 -19.73
CA ASP A 319 2.02 -11.47 -21.14
C ASP A 319 2.25 -9.96 -21.37
N VAL A 320 1.93 -9.08 -20.43
CA VAL A 320 2.21 -7.64 -20.54
C VAL A 320 3.72 -7.44 -20.72
N LYS A 321 4.11 -6.68 -21.78
CA LYS A 321 5.51 -6.45 -22.19
C LYS A 321 6.04 -5.12 -21.66
#